data_4fd1c8e80adb05deb1922bd02c874b23
#
_entry.id   4fd1c8e80adb05deb1922bd02c874b23
#
_cell.length_a   1.000
_cell.length_b   1.000
_cell.length_c   1.000
_cell.angle_alpha   90.00
_cell.angle_beta   90.00
_cell.angle_gamma   90.00
#
_symmetry.space_group_name_H-M   'P 1'
#
loop_
_entity.id
_entity.type
_entity.pdbx_description
1 polymer ?
#
loop_
_entity_poly.entity_id
_entity_poly.type
_entity_poly.pdbx_seq_one_letter_code
_entity_poly.pdbx_strand_id
1 'polypeptide(L)'
;MTESLFRTSALIRYNALLRLRDPAQMVSFMVIPMILMVLFRPLYARAIGAGQVQAVTGQLVMFSIFAMAIVGYALLLEREWRTWDRLRVSRAARAELVVGKAVPVFLMLLLQQFVLIIYGILVIGLPVPRLPGLLLLAMSIWGFTLLAMGSMMATLMRSWGDMIIAADLVAITFSSIGGTLLPVSLMPGWARAIAPFSPGYWGLSIIRAGVQGHPAGVLRAAPVCLAIGIVTGAIATYRLAHGWGRGHLL
;
A
#
# COMPACT_ATOMS: atom_id res chain seq x y z
N MET A 1 26.12 11.33 14.99
CA MET A 1 24.72 10.89 15.11
C MET A 1 23.72 12.04 14.96
N THR A 2 23.91 13.18 15.58
CA THR A 2 22.99 14.35 15.52
C THR A 2 22.80 14.92 14.10
N GLU A 3 23.87 15.05 13.29
CA GLU A 3 23.77 15.53 11.90
C GLU A 3 23.04 14.59 10.95
N SER A 4 23.18 13.29 11.12
CA SER A 4 22.48 12.27 10.32
C SER A 4 20.97 12.32 10.59
N LEU A 5 20.58 12.39 11.86
CA LEU A 5 19.16 12.53 12.26
C LEU A 5 18.56 13.84 11.76
N PHE A 6 19.30 14.94 11.82
CA PHE A 6 18.84 16.24 11.29
C PHE A 6 18.61 16.20 9.78
N ARG A 7 19.55 15.63 9.01
CA ARG A 7 19.41 15.46 7.54
C ARG A 7 18.22 14.58 7.19
N THR A 8 18.06 13.44 7.87
CA THR A 8 16.93 12.53 7.64
C THR A 8 15.60 13.20 7.96
N SER A 9 15.49 13.93 9.07
CA SER A 9 14.26 14.65 9.44
C SER A 9 13.92 15.76 8.44
N ALA A 10 14.91 16.50 7.96
CA ALA A 10 14.72 17.53 6.93
C ALA A 10 14.21 16.92 5.61
N LEU A 11 14.75 15.77 5.19
CA LEU A 11 14.29 15.04 4.01
C LEU A 11 12.85 14.53 4.19
N ILE A 12 12.50 13.96 5.34
CA ILE A 12 11.13 13.53 5.67
C ILE A 12 10.17 14.71 5.57
N ARG A 13 10.48 15.83 6.24
CA ARG A 13 9.65 17.03 6.23
C ARG A 13 9.44 17.59 4.83
N TYR A 14 10.50 17.70 4.04
CA TYR A 14 10.42 18.23 2.68
C TYR A 14 9.56 17.33 1.77
N ASN A 15 9.79 16.02 1.80
CA ASN A 15 9.01 15.07 1.02
C ASN A 15 7.53 15.02 1.46
N ALA A 16 7.23 15.16 2.75
CA ALA A 16 5.87 15.26 3.25
C ALA A 16 5.17 16.54 2.74
N LEU A 17 5.85 17.69 2.81
CA LEU A 17 5.30 18.98 2.32
C LEU A 17 5.03 18.95 0.81
N LEU A 18 5.92 18.36 0.01
CA LEU A 18 5.69 18.20 -1.43
C LEU A 18 4.40 17.44 -1.72
N ARG A 19 4.13 16.39 -0.95
CA ARG A 19 2.93 15.56 -1.09
C ARG A 19 1.66 16.28 -0.69
N LEU A 20 1.71 17.07 0.37
CA LEU A 20 0.56 17.86 0.85
C LEU A 20 0.17 18.98 -0.12
N ARG A 21 1.08 19.40 -1.01
CA ARG A 21 0.80 20.43 -2.03
C ARG A 21 0.04 19.89 -3.24
N ASP A 22 0.07 18.58 -3.48
CA ASP A 22 -0.73 17.93 -4.54
C ASP A 22 -1.54 16.76 -3.94
N PRO A 23 -2.66 17.07 -3.25
CA PRO A 23 -3.47 16.07 -2.56
C PRO A 23 -4.43 15.32 -3.48
N ALA A 24 -4.58 15.72 -4.76
CA ALA A 24 -5.66 15.24 -5.63
C ALA A 24 -5.71 13.71 -5.74
N GLN A 25 -4.56 13.06 -5.97
CA GLN A 25 -4.48 11.62 -6.06
C GLN A 25 -4.81 10.93 -4.74
N MET A 26 -4.31 11.48 -3.62
CA MET A 26 -4.58 10.95 -2.29
C MET A 26 -6.06 11.06 -1.91
N VAL A 27 -6.69 12.20 -2.23
CA VAL A 27 -8.12 12.42 -2.00
C VAL A 27 -8.95 11.44 -2.82
N SER A 28 -8.59 11.19 -4.09
CA SER A 28 -9.29 10.20 -4.93
C SER A 28 -9.24 8.80 -4.34
N PHE A 29 -8.08 8.38 -3.82
CA PHE A 29 -7.93 7.07 -3.16
C PHE A 29 -8.59 6.96 -1.78
N MET A 30 -9.17 8.06 -1.26
CA MET A 30 -10.01 8.07 -0.06
C MET A 30 -11.49 8.18 -0.42
N VAL A 31 -11.86 9.10 -1.30
CA VAL A 31 -13.26 9.40 -1.61
C VAL A 31 -13.93 8.27 -2.41
N ILE A 32 -13.24 7.74 -3.43
CA ILE A 32 -13.81 6.66 -4.25
C ILE A 32 -14.15 5.41 -3.42
N PRO A 33 -13.23 4.86 -2.59
CA PRO A 33 -13.58 3.72 -1.74
C PRO A 33 -14.69 4.03 -0.74
N MET A 34 -14.78 5.25 -0.21
CA MET A 34 -15.88 5.64 0.68
C MET A 34 -17.25 5.51 -0.01
N ILE A 35 -17.35 5.99 -1.25
CA ILE A 35 -18.57 5.86 -2.05
C ILE A 35 -18.88 4.37 -2.31
N LEU A 36 -17.87 3.60 -2.70
CA LEU A 36 -18.05 2.17 -2.97
C LEU A 36 -18.41 1.35 -1.73
N MET A 37 -17.90 1.72 -0.54
CA MET A 37 -18.31 1.10 0.72
C MET A 37 -19.82 1.24 0.96
N VAL A 38 -20.39 2.41 0.72
CA VAL A 38 -21.83 2.66 0.85
C VAL A 38 -22.61 1.83 -0.17
N LEU A 39 -22.18 1.86 -1.45
CA LEU A 39 -22.86 1.16 -2.53
C LEU A 39 -22.83 -0.37 -2.37
N PHE A 40 -21.70 -0.93 -1.95
CA PHE A 40 -21.55 -2.39 -1.84
C PHE A 40 -22.02 -2.98 -0.51
N ARG A 41 -22.19 -2.16 0.53
CA ARG A 41 -22.69 -2.63 1.83
C ARG A 41 -23.96 -3.48 1.73
N PRO A 42 -25.06 -3.02 1.08
CA PRO A 42 -26.28 -3.82 0.98
C PRO A 42 -26.12 -5.08 0.13
N LEU A 43 -25.25 -5.06 -0.88
CA LEU A 43 -24.94 -6.22 -1.70
C LEU A 43 -24.28 -7.32 -0.88
N TYR A 44 -23.23 -6.99 -0.12
CA TYR A 44 -22.54 -7.97 0.72
C TYR A 44 -23.37 -8.43 1.90
N ALA A 45 -24.24 -7.58 2.45
CA ALA A 45 -25.16 -7.97 3.53
C ALA A 45 -26.12 -9.08 3.06
N ARG A 46 -26.62 -8.99 1.83
CA ARG A 46 -27.49 -10.01 1.23
C ARG A 46 -26.72 -11.30 0.88
N ALA A 47 -25.48 -11.17 0.38
CA ALA A 47 -24.71 -12.29 -0.13
C ALA A 47 -24.05 -13.16 0.96
N ILE A 48 -23.56 -12.54 2.05
CA ILE A 48 -22.74 -13.22 3.07
C ILE A 48 -23.08 -12.87 4.52
N GLY A 49 -24.09 -12.03 4.77
CA GLY A 49 -24.48 -11.59 6.12
C GLY A 49 -23.50 -10.67 6.85
N ALA A 50 -22.24 -10.60 6.41
CA ALA A 50 -21.15 -9.77 7.00
C ALA A 50 -20.84 -8.53 6.15
N GLY A 51 -21.88 -7.83 5.69
CA GLY A 51 -21.80 -6.75 4.70
C GLY A 51 -20.87 -5.62 5.10
N GLN A 52 -20.86 -5.21 6.38
CA GLN A 52 -20.03 -4.09 6.84
C GLN A 52 -18.53 -4.44 6.78
N VAL A 53 -18.15 -5.60 7.29
CA VAL A 53 -16.74 -6.04 7.34
C VAL A 53 -16.19 -6.18 5.93
N GLN A 54 -16.92 -6.84 5.02
CA GLN A 54 -16.47 -7.02 3.64
C GLN A 54 -16.40 -5.68 2.89
N ALA A 55 -17.42 -4.83 3.02
CA ALA A 55 -17.46 -3.54 2.35
C ALA A 55 -16.27 -2.66 2.76
N VAL A 56 -15.94 -2.60 4.05
CA VAL A 56 -14.84 -1.77 4.54
C VAL A 56 -13.48 -2.40 4.21
N THR A 57 -13.25 -3.67 4.62
CA THR A 57 -11.92 -4.28 4.46
C THR A 57 -11.59 -4.56 3.00
N GLY A 58 -12.56 -4.94 2.18
CA GLY A 58 -12.38 -5.17 0.75
C GLY A 58 -11.98 -3.90 0.01
N GLN A 59 -12.75 -2.82 0.20
CA GLN A 59 -12.45 -1.53 -0.45
C GLN A 59 -11.14 -0.91 0.07
N LEU A 60 -10.87 -1.01 1.38
CA LEU A 60 -9.63 -0.55 1.96
C LEU A 60 -8.42 -1.24 1.30
N VAL A 61 -8.43 -2.57 1.22
CA VAL A 61 -7.31 -3.33 0.64
C VAL A 61 -7.18 -3.06 -0.85
N MET A 62 -8.27 -3.05 -1.61
CA MET A 62 -8.25 -2.73 -3.04
C MET A 62 -7.61 -1.38 -3.30
N PHE A 63 -8.09 -0.32 -2.65
CA PHE A 63 -7.59 1.03 -2.88
C PHE A 63 -6.22 1.30 -2.27
N SER A 64 -5.81 0.53 -1.26
CA SER A 64 -4.43 0.58 -0.80
C SER A 64 -3.45 -0.06 -1.79
N ILE A 65 -3.88 -1.08 -2.58
CA ILE A 65 -3.08 -1.60 -3.69
C ILE A 65 -2.98 -0.56 -4.81
N PHE A 66 -4.06 0.13 -5.19
CA PHE A 66 -3.98 1.25 -6.13
C PHE A 66 -3.03 2.36 -5.65
N ALA A 67 -3.01 2.63 -4.35
CA ALA A 67 -2.11 3.62 -3.76
C ALA A 67 -0.60 3.26 -3.88
N MET A 68 -0.24 2.05 -4.32
CA MET A 68 1.15 1.74 -4.72
C MET A 68 1.67 2.67 -5.83
N ALA A 69 0.79 3.21 -6.68
CA ALA A 69 1.16 4.23 -7.66
C ALA A 69 1.81 5.46 -7.00
N ILE A 70 1.37 5.85 -5.80
CA ILE A 70 1.96 6.97 -5.03
C ILE A 70 3.42 6.66 -4.65
N VAL A 71 3.70 5.41 -4.29
CA VAL A 71 5.07 4.97 -3.98
C VAL A 71 5.96 5.08 -5.22
N GLY A 72 5.46 4.58 -6.35
CA GLY A 72 6.17 4.64 -7.62
C GLY A 72 6.45 6.06 -8.08
N TYR A 73 5.47 6.94 -7.96
CA TYR A 73 5.63 8.36 -8.29
C TYR A 73 6.75 9.01 -7.48
N ALA A 74 6.85 8.70 -6.19
CA ALA A 74 7.91 9.25 -5.34
C ALA A 74 9.31 8.93 -5.82
N LEU A 75 9.49 7.76 -6.41
CA LEU A 75 10.80 7.32 -6.92
C LEU A 75 11.04 7.77 -8.36
N LEU A 76 10.03 7.67 -9.24
CA LEU A 76 10.17 8.04 -10.65
C LEU A 76 10.39 9.54 -10.85
N LEU A 77 9.74 10.38 -10.06
CA LEU A 77 9.91 11.84 -10.11
C LEU A 77 11.37 12.26 -9.92
N GLU A 78 12.10 11.60 -9.04
CA GLU A 78 13.53 11.85 -8.83
C GLU A 78 14.39 11.46 -10.03
N ARG A 79 13.95 10.44 -10.76
CA ARG A 79 14.61 10.03 -12.00
C ARG A 79 14.37 11.04 -13.10
N GLU A 80 13.15 11.51 -13.28
CA GLU A 80 12.80 12.51 -14.29
C GLU A 80 13.53 13.84 -14.03
N TRP A 81 13.60 14.29 -12.80
CA TRP A 81 14.28 15.54 -12.43
C TRP A 81 15.79 15.41 -12.30
N ARG A 82 16.36 14.21 -12.54
CA ARG A 82 17.80 13.93 -12.37
C ARG A 82 18.36 14.33 -11.00
N THR A 83 17.48 14.43 -10.00
CA THR A 83 17.86 14.77 -8.62
C THR A 83 18.51 13.61 -7.92
N TRP A 84 18.24 12.37 -8.35
CA TRP A 84 18.85 11.15 -7.81
C TRP A 84 20.37 11.17 -7.86
N ASP A 85 20.97 11.62 -8.98
CA ASP A 85 22.43 11.69 -9.12
C ASP A 85 23.03 12.76 -8.23
N ARG A 86 22.36 13.91 -8.06
CA ARG A 86 22.77 14.96 -7.12
C ARG A 86 22.70 14.49 -5.67
N LEU A 87 21.69 13.73 -5.32
CA LEU A 87 21.55 13.15 -3.97
C LEU A 87 22.64 12.10 -3.69
N ARG A 88 23.07 11.33 -4.70
CA ARG A 88 24.14 10.33 -4.56
C ARG A 88 25.53 10.93 -4.29
N VAL A 89 25.81 12.12 -4.81
CA VAL A 89 27.08 12.86 -4.56
C VAL A 89 27.01 13.74 -3.31
N SER A 90 25.84 13.85 -2.67
CA SER A 90 25.70 14.56 -1.40
C SER A 90 26.35 13.79 -0.25
N ARG A 91 26.60 14.48 0.87
CA ARG A 91 27.11 13.84 2.12
C ARG A 91 26.09 12.94 2.83
N ALA A 92 24.87 12.80 2.29
CA ALA A 92 23.84 11.96 2.87
C ALA A 92 24.13 10.47 2.60
N ALA A 93 24.02 9.63 3.61
CA ALA A 93 24.14 8.19 3.46
C ALA A 93 22.96 7.66 2.62
N ARG A 94 23.19 6.60 1.83
CA ARG A 94 22.13 5.97 1.01
C ARG A 94 20.90 5.60 1.83
N ALA A 95 21.10 5.12 3.07
CA ALA A 95 20.04 4.79 3.99
C ALA A 95 19.20 6.03 4.37
N GLU A 96 19.83 7.19 4.62
CA GLU A 96 19.15 8.45 4.94
C GLU A 96 18.22 8.88 3.80
N LEU A 97 18.67 8.72 2.55
CA LEU A 97 17.87 9.04 1.35
C LEU A 97 16.66 8.11 1.21
N VAL A 98 16.87 6.80 1.40
CA VAL A 98 15.79 5.80 1.32
C VAL A 98 14.76 6.04 2.42
N VAL A 99 15.20 6.18 3.67
CA VAL A 99 14.31 6.43 4.82
C VAL A 99 13.58 7.76 4.67
N GLY A 100 14.30 8.82 4.27
CA GLY A 100 13.71 10.15 4.06
C GLY A 100 12.56 10.19 3.06
N LYS A 101 12.50 9.23 2.14
CA LYS A 101 11.43 9.08 1.13
C LYS A 101 10.39 8.03 1.53
N ALA A 102 10.84 6.91 2.06
CA ALA A 102 9.97 5.81 2.43
C ALA A 102 9.01 6.18 3.56
N VAL A 103 9.50 6.90 4.58
CA VAL A 103 8.70 7.26 5.76
C VAL A 103 7.48 8.13 5.41
N PRO A 104 7.59 9.24 4.66
CA PRO A 104 6.41 10.03 4.29
C PRO A 104 5.37 9.24 3.50
N VAL A 105 5.82 8.40 2.56
CA VAL A 105 4.92 7.58 1.74
C VAL A 105 4.25 6.51 2.59
N PHE A 106 5.00 5.86 3.48
CA PHE A 106 4.45 4.88 4.42
C PHE A 106 3.38 5.50 5.32
N LEU A 107 3.66 6.68 5.88
CA LEU A 107 2.69 7.41 6.70
C LEU A 107 1.43 7.79 5.91
N MET A 108 1.55 8.13 4.63
CA MET A 108 0.39 8.38 3.76
C MET A 108 -0.44 7.12 3.53
N LEU A 109 0.19 5.98 3.29
CA LEU A 109 -0.51 4.70 3.17
C LEU A 109 -1.25 4.34 4.47
N LEU A 110 -0.63 4.57 5.62
CA LEU A 110 -1.27 4.36 6.92
C LEU A 110 -2.43 5.35 7.14
N LEU A 111 -2.24 6.61 6.81
CA LEU A 111 -3.29 7.64 6.94
C LEU A 111 -4.51 7.28 6.10
N GLN A 112 -4.32 6.86 4.85
CA GLN A 112 -5.40 6.40 3.98
C GLN A 112 -6.18 5.25 4.63
N GLN A 113 -5.48 4.20 5.09
CA GLN A 113 -6.10 3.06 5.73
C GLN A 113 -6.88 3.49 7.00
N PHE A 114 -6.28 4.37 7.81
CA PHE A 114 -6.88 4.87 9.03
C PHE A 114 -8.16 5.66 8.76
N VAL A 115 -8.13 6.57 7.79
CA VAL A 115 -9.31 7.35 7.37
C VAL A 115 -10.43 6.43 6.89
N LEU A 116 -10.11 5.39 6.10
CA LEU A 116 -11.10 4.44 5.61
C LEU A 116 -11.70 3.57 6.74
N ILE A 117 -10.92 3.19 7.74
CA ILE A 117 -11.44 2.48 8.93
C ILE A 117 -12.36 3.38 9.74
N ILE A 118 -11.95 4.63 10.01
CA ILE A 118 -12.81 5.59 10.73
C ILE A 118 -14.13 5.79 10.00
N TYR A 119 -14.06 6.03 8.69
CA TYR A 119 -15.27 6.15 7.86
C TYR A 119 -16.14 4.88 7.93
N GLY A 120 -15.51 3.71 7.88
CA GLY A 120 -16.17 2.42 8.04
C GLY A 120 -16.92 2.31 9.36
N ILE A 121 -16.34 2.77 10.46
CA ILE A 121 -16.97 2.78 11.78
C ILE A 121 -18.14 3.78 11.82
N LEU A 122 -17.91 5.02 11.39
CA LEU A 122 -18.89 6.10 11.55
C LEU A 122 -20.07 6.00 10.57
N VAL A 123 -19.83 5.59 9.32
CA VAL A 123 -20.84 5.63 8.25
C VAL A 123 -21.38 4.26 7.90
N ILE A 124 -20.48 3.26 7.79
CA ILE A 124 -20.88 1.91 7.38
C ILE A 124 -21.40 1.08 8.55
N GLY A 125 -21.09 1.48 9.79
CA GLY A 125 -21.45 0.73 10.99
C GLY A 125 -20.54 -0.46 11.25
N LEU A 126 -19.26 -0.36 10.87
CA LEU A 126 -18.26 -1.36 11.23
C LEU A 126 -18.12 -1.38 12.76
N PRO A 127 -18.15 -2.55 13.42
CA PRO A 127 -17.88 -2.64 14.84
C PRO A 127 -16.51 -2.06 15.20
N VAL A 128 -16.47 -1.30 16.30
CA VAL A 128 -15.18 -0.76 16.79
C VAL A 128 -14.23 -1.91 17.10
N PRO A 129 -13.00 -1.90 16.58
CA PRO A 129 -12.04 -2.96 16.81
C PRO A 129 -11.74 -3.15 18.30
N ARG A 130 -11.90 -4.38 18.80
CA ARG A 130 -11.64 -4.70 20.21
C ARG A 130 -10.18 -4.55 20.60
N LEU A 131 -9.28 -4.75 19.67
CA LEU A 131 -7.82 -4.68 19.83
C LEU A 131 -7.22 -3.67 18.83
N PRO A 132 -7.30 -2.35 19.10
CA PRO A 132 -6.83 -1.33 18.15
C PRO A 132 -5.33 -1.45 17.85
N GLY A 133 -4.50 -1.89 18.80
CA GLY A 133 -3.09 -2.16 18.57
C GLY A 133 -2.83 -3.29 17.57
N LEU A 134 -3.68 -4.34 17.56
CA LEU A 134 -3.61 -5.43 16.59
C LEU A 134 -3.97 -4.95 15.19
N LEU A 135 -4.98 -4.10 15.07
CA LEU A 135 -5.35 -3.49 13.79
C LEU A 135 -4.22 -2.59 13.27
N LEU A 136 -3.64 -1.75 14.12
CA LEU A 136 -2.51 -0.90 13.75
C LEU A 136 -1.31 -1.71 13.29
N LEU A 137 -1.01 -2.83 13.95
CA LEU A 137 0.02 -3.77 13.52
C LEU A 137 -0.30 -4.36 12.14
N ALA A 138 -1.52 -4.81 11.91
CA ALA A 138 -1.98 -5.35 10.62
C ALA A 138 -1.84 -4.32 9.49
N MET A 139 -2.30 -3.07 9.73
CA MET A 139 -2.17 -1.95 8.80
C MET A 139 -0.72 -1.62 8.50
N SER A 140 0.16 -1.65 9.52
CA SER A 140 1.58 -1.37 9.37
C SER A 140 2.29 -2.43 8.53
N ILE A 141 2.02 -3.71 8.76
CA ILE A 141 2.57 -4.83 7.98
C ILE A 141 2.09 -4.73 6.53
N TRP A 142 0.80 -4.50 6.32
CA TRP A 142 0.25 -4.34 4.98
C TRP A 142 0.81 -3.10 4.27
N GLY A 143 0.89 -1.96 4.94
CA GLY A 143 1.50 -0.74 4.42
C GLY A 143 2.97 -0.92 4.03
N PHE A 144 3.75 -1.65 4.84
CA PHE A 144 5.13 -2.03 4.49
C PHE A 144 5.19 -2.89 3.24
N THR A 145 4.31 -3.88 3.11
CA THR A 145 4.23 -4.74 1.92
C THR A 145 3.95 -3.92 0.66
N LEU A 146 2.99 -2.99 0.72
CA LEU A 146 2.65 -2.10 -0.38
C LEU A 146 3.78 -1.15 -0.75
N LEU A 147 4.46 -0.57 0.25
CA LEU A 147 5.63 0.27 0.05
C LEU A 147 6.73 -0.46 -0.71
N ALA A 148 7.02 -1.69 -0.29
CA ALA A 148 8.04 -2.53 -0.92
C ALA A 148 7.66 -2.94 -2.35
N MET A 149 6.41 -3.38 -2.57
CA MET A 149 5.89 -3.74 -3.90
C MET A 149 5.89 -2.53 -4.84
N GLY A 150 5.38 -1.38 -4.41
CA GLY A 150 5.38 -0.15 -5.20
C GLY A 150 6.79 0.33 -5.54
N SER A 151 7.74 0.19 -4.59
CA SER A 151 9.15 0.50 -4.83
C SER A 151 9.77 -0.44 -5.86
N MET A 152 9.48 -1.74 -5.81
CA MET A 152 9.92 -2.69 -6.82
C MET A 152 9.36 -2.34 -8.20
N MET A 153 8.07 -2.08 -8.30
CA MET A 153 7.43 -1.68 -9.56
C MET A 153 8.09 -0.45 -10.15
N ALA A 154 8.35 0.60 -9.36
CA ALA A 154 9.02 1.81 -9.81
C ALA A 154 10.40 1.52 -10.43
N THR A 155 11.12 0.52 -9.93
CA THR A 155 12.44 0.14 -10.51
C THR A 155 12.32 -0.63 -11.82
N LEU A 156 11.15 -1.17 -12.14
CA LEU A 156 10.88 -1.92 -13.37
C LEU A 156 10.30 -1.03 -14.47
N MET A 157 9.58 0.02 -14.10
CA MET A 157 8.90 0.92 -15.03
C MET A 157 9.85 1.98 -15.59
N ARG A 158 9.59 2.40 -16.84
CA ARG A 158 10.41 3.39 -17.56
C ARG A 158 9.88 4.81 -17.42
N SER A 159 8.57 4.96 -17.35
CA SER A 159 7.86 6.24 -17.28
C SER A 159 6.78 6.23 -16.20
N TRP A 160 6.29 7.43 -15.88
CA TRP A 160 5.12 7.58 -15.00
C TRP A 160 3.86 6.94 -15.60
N GLY A 161 3.67 7.05 -16.91
CA GLY A 161 2.55 6.42 -17.60
C GLY A 161 2.56 4.90 -17.47
N ASP A 162 3.73 4.27 -17.69
CA ASP A 162 3.89 2.82 -17.50
C ASP A 162 3.59 2.41 -16.06
N MET A 163 4.00 3.24 -15.08
CA MET A 163 3.77 2.98 -13.66
C MET A 163 2.28 2.99 -13.30
N ILE A 164 1.51 3.97 -13.80
CA ILE A 164 0.06 4.03 -13.57
C ILE A 164 -0.61 2.80 -14.14
N ILE A 165 -0.37 2.49 -15.42
CA ILE A 165 -1.00 1.35 -16.09
C ILE A 165 -0.66 0.04 -15.37
N ALA A 166 0.62 -0.16 -15.01
CA ALA A 166 1.04 -1.36 -14.30
C ALA A 166 0.43 -1.45 -12.89
N ALA A 167 0.36 -0.33 -12.16
CA ALA A 167 -0.25 -0.29 -10.84
C ALA A 167 -1.75 -0.60 -10.91
N ASP A 168 -2.47 -0.05 -11.89
CA ASP A 168 -3.90 -0.30 -12.07
C ASP A 168 -4.17 -1.77 -12.45
N LEU A 169 -3.41 -2.34 -13.38
CA LEU A 169 -3.53 -3.75 -13.75
C LEU A 169 -3.26 -4.68 -12.55
N VAL A 170 -2.19 -4.42 -11.81
CA VAL A 170 -1.83 -5.16 -10.60
C VAL A 170 -2.91 -5.03 -9.54
N ALA A 171 -3.41 -3.80 -9.31
CA ALA A 171 -4.44 -3.53 -8.31
C ALA A 171 -5.74 -4.27 -8.65
N ILE A 172 -6.22 -4.17 -9.87
CA ILE A 172 -7.45 -4.85 -10.31
C ILE A 172 -7.27 -6.37 -10.20
N THR A 173 -6.17 -6.91 -10.73
CA THR A 173 -5.92 -8.35 -10.75
C THR A 173 -5.79 -8.92 -9.33
N PHE A 174 -4.92 -8.33 -8.51
CA PHE A 174 -4.68 -8.84 -7.15
C PHE A 174 -5.87 -8.64 -6.24
N SER A 175 -6.63 -7.57 -6.43
CA SER A 175 -7.85 -7.32 -5.67
C SER A 175 -8.96 -8.31 -6.07
N SER A 176 -9.19 -8.48 -7.38
CA SER A 176 -10.24 -9.39 -7.86
C SER A 176 -9.99 -10.82 -7.43
N ILE A 177 -8.78 -11.34 -7.68
CA ILE A 177 -8.38 -12.70 -7.28
C ILE A 177 -8.29 -12.83 -5.75
N GLY A 178 -7.84 -11.78 -5.07
CA GLY A 178 -7.65 -11.76 -3.61
C GLY A 178 -8.93 -11.71 -2.78
N GLY A 179 -10.11 -11.57 -3.40
CA GLY A 179 -11.38 -11.60 -2.67
C GLY A 179 -11.85 -10.25 -2.15
N THR A 180 -11.27 -9.14 -2.60
CA THR A 180 -11.64 -7.81 -2.11
C THR A 180 -12.98 -7.34 -2.69
N LEU A 181 -13.21 -7.58 -3.99
CA LEU A 181 -14.47 -7.26 -4.67
C LEU A 181 -15.51 -8.37 -4.47
N LEU A 182 -15.13 -9.62 -4.74
CA LEU A 182 -16.01 -10.76 -4.54
C LEU A 182 -15.42 -11.65 -3.46
N PRO A 183 -16.13 -11.89 -2.34
CA PRO A 183 -15.67 -12.78 -1.29
C PRO A 183 -15.25 -14.14 -1.83
N VAL A 184 -14.11 -14.66 -1.36
CA VAL A 184 -13.55 -15.94 -1.85
C VAL A 184 -14.54 -17.09 -1.73
N SER A 185 -15.44 -17.03 -0.73
CA SER A 185 -16.50 -18.03 -0.54
C SER A 185 -17.51 -18.10 -1.70
N LEU A 186 -17.69 -17.01 -2.43
CA LEU A 186 -18.60 -16.91 -3.57
C LEU A 186 -17.91 -17.15 -4.91
N MET A 187 -16.59 -17.34 -4.92
CA MET A 187 -15.83 -17.57 -6.14
C MET A 187 -16.00 -19.01 -6.66
N PRO A 188 -15.90 -19.22 -7.99
CA PRO A 188 -15.83 -20.57 -8.57
C PRO A 188 -14.57 -21.29 -8.07
N GLY A 189 -14.60 -22.63 -8.12
CA GLY A 189 -13.56 -23.49 -7.51
C GLY A 189 -12.14 -23.16 -7.99
N TRP A 190 -11.95 -22.93 -9.28
CA TRP A 190 -10.65 -22.55 -9.86
C TRP A 190 -10.11 -21.21 -9.31
N ALA A 191 -10.97 -20.19 -9.20
CA ALA A 191 -10.59 -18.88 -8.68
C ALA A 191 -10.24 -18.94 -7.18
N ARG A 192 -10.99 -19.76 -6.42
CA ARG A 192 -10.71 -20.03 -5.00
C ARG A 192 -9.36 -20.71 -4.79
N ALA A 193 -8.96 -21.60 -5.69
CA ALA A 193 -7.67 -22.30 -5.62
C ALA A 193 -6.48 -21.35 -5.87
N ILE A 194 -6.63 -20.35 -6.72
CA ILE A 194 -5.55 -19.40 -7.03
C ILE A 194 -5.53 -18.17 -6.11
N ALA A 195 -6.62 -17.90 -5.37
CA ALA A 195 -6.71 -16.73 -4.48
C ALA A 195 -5.51 -16.58 -3.50
N PRO A 196 -4.98 -17.65 -2.85
CA PRO A 196 -3.84 -17.53 -1.94
C PRO A 196 -2.52 -17.10 -2.59
N PHE A 197 -2.41 -17.17 -3.93
CA PHE A 197 -1.23 -16.64 -4.63
C PHE A 197 -1.29 -15.13 -4.83
N SER A 198 -2.45 -14.50 -4.61
CA SER A 198 -2.60 -13.06 -4.68
C SER A 198 -2.15 -12.38 -3.38
N PRO A 199 -1.27 -11.36 -3.44
CA PRO A 199 -0.99 -10.50 -2.29
C PRO A 199 -2.25 -9.86 -1.68
N GLY A 200 -3.27 -9.55 -2.51
CA GLY A 200 -4.54 -8.99 -2.08
C GLY A 200 -5.31 -9.92 -1.12
N TYR A 201 -5.21 -11.24 -1.30
CA TYR A 201 -5.80 -12.23 -0.39
C TYR A 201 -5.22 -12.12 1.03
N TRP A 202 -3.91 -12.01 1.14
CA TRP A 202 -3.23 -11.90 2.43
C TRP A 202 -3.42 -10.53 3.06
N GLY A 203 -3.43 -9.45 2.24
CA GLY A 203 -3.79 -8.11 2.68
C GLY A 203 -5.21 -8.05 3.24
N LEU A 204 -6.19 -8.66 2.55
CA LEU A 204 -7.56 -8.77 3.04
C LEU A 204 -7.65 -9.59 4.33
N SER A 205 -6.92 -10.71 4.39
CA SER A 205 -6.92 -11.59 5.55
C SER A 205 -6.34 -10.92 6.79
N ILE A 206 -5.22 -10.21 6.67
CA ILE A 206 -4.57 -9.54 7.81
C ILE A 206 -5.40 -8.35 8.32
N ILE A 207 -5.94 -7.52 7.41
CA ILE A 207 -6.77 -6.36 7.78
C ILE A 207 -8.09 -6.83 8.42
N ARG A 208 -8.75 -7.84 7.84
CA ARG A 208 -9.97 -8.42 8.41
C ARG A 208 -9.75 -9.01 9.80
N ALA A 209 -8.68 -9.76 10.00
CA ALA A 209 -8.30 -10.31 11.30
C ALA A 209 -8.01 -9.20 12.32
N GLY A 210 -7.34 -8.12 11.90
CA GLY A 210 -7.09 -6.94 12.73
C GLY A 210 -8.39 -6.24 13.16
N VAL A 211 -9.32 -6.02 12.22
CA VAL A 211 -10.64 -5.42 12.49
C VAL A 211 -11.46 -6.28 13.46
N GLN A 212 -11.46 -7.59 13.26
CA GLN A 212 -12.21 -8.53 14.10
C GLN A 212 -11.54 -8.84 15.45
N GLY A 213 -10.32 -8.37 15.68
CA GLY A 213 -9.57 -8.63 16.90
C GLY A 213 -9.15 -10.10 17.05
N HIS A 214 -8.79 -10.78 15.95
CA HIS A 214 -8.35 -12.18 15.93
C HIS A 214 -6.82 -12.32 15.79
N PRO A 215 -6.05 -12.46 16.88
CA PRO A 215 -4.59 -12.53 16.83
C PRO A 215 -4.06 -13.69 15.98
N ALA A 216 -4.68 -14.86 16.07
CA ALA A 216 -4.28 -16.03 15.29
C ALA A 216 -4.40 -15.79 13.77
N GLY A 217 -5.42 -15.03 13.33
CA GLY A 217 -5.57 -14.64 11.93
C GLY A 217 -4.47 -13.71 11.46
N VAL A 218 -4.09 -12.72 12.29
CA VAL A 218 -2.96 -11.81 11.99
C VAL A 218 -1.65 -12.58 11.95
N LEU A 219 -1.39 -13.47 12.92
CA LEU A 219 -0.16 -14.30 12.97
C LEU A 219 -0.04 -15.24 11.75
N ARG A 220 -1.14 -15.72 11.19
CA ARG A 220 -1.14 -16.53 9.97
C ARG A 220 -0.81 -15.72 8.72
N ALA A 221 -1.37 -14.51 8.59
CA ALA A 221 -1.22 -13.69 7.38
C ALA A 221 0.06 -12.84 7.40
N ALA A 222 0.52 -12.39 8.57
CA ALA A 222 1.67 -11.52 8.73
C ALA A 222 2.97 -12.06 8.13
N PRO A 223 3.36 -13.33 8.33
CA PRO A 223 4.58 -13.86 7.74
C PRO A 223 4.57 -13.82 6.21
N VAL A 224 3.42 -14.08 5.59
CA VAL A 224 3.30 -14.05 4.13
C VAL A 224 3.39 -12.61 3.60
N CYS A 225 2.67 -11.67 4.22
CA CYS A 225 2.78 -10.24 3.87
C CYS A 225 4.23 -9.75 4.04
N LEU A 226 4.88 -10.06 5.16
CA LEU A 226 6.26 -9.68 5.40
C LEU A 226 7.22 -10.34 4.40
N ALA A 227 7.05 -11.61 4.07
CA ALA A 227 7.86 -12.29 3.06
C ALA A 227 7.75 -11.60 1.69
N ILE A 228 6.52 -11.28 1.25
CA ILE A 228 6.30 -10.52 0.01
C ILE A 228 7.00 -9.16 0.10
N GLY A 229 6.83 -8.42 1.21
CA GLY A 229 7.46 -7.13 1.42
C GLY A 229 8.99 -7.20 1.42
N ILE A 230 9.58 -8.18 2.11
CA ILE A 230 11.03 -8.36 2.18
C ILE A 230 11.60 -8.71 0.80
N VAL A 231 10.99 -9.65 0.08
CA VAL A 231 11.45 -10.07 -1.25
C VAL A 231 11.37 -8.92 -2.25
N THR A 232 10.22 -8.24 -2.32
CA THR A 232 10.03 -7.11 -3.24
C THR A 232 10.90 -5.90 -2.86
N GLY A 233 11.06 -5.63 -1.55
CA GLY A 233 11.94 -4.59 -1.04
C GLY A 233 13.42 -4.88 -1.31
N ALA A 234 13.86 -6.13 -1.17
CA ALA A 234 15.22 -6.55 -1.53
C ALA A 234 15.49 -6.35 -3.03
N ILE A 235 14.57 -6.75 -3.90
CA ILE A 235 14.67 -6.53 -5.35
C ILE A 235 14.76 -5.03 -5.66
N ALA A 236 13.89 -4.22 -5.06
CA ALA A 236 13.90 -2.76 -5.24
C ALA A 236 15.26 -2.16 -4.83
N THR A 237 15.73 -2.52 -3.64
CA THR A 237 17.01 -2.02 -3.09
C THR A 237 18.20 -2.44 -3.96
N TYR A 238 18.22 -3.70 -4.39
CA TYR A 238 19.27 -4.21 -5.28
C TYR A 238 19.32 -3.41 -6.59
N ARG A 239 18.17 -3.21 -7.24
CA ARG A 239 18.10 -2.46 -8.52
C ARG A 239 18.46 -0.98 -8.34
N LEU A 240 18.02 -0.35 -7.27
CA LEU A 240 18.39 1.04 -6.93
C LEU A 240 19.92 1.18 -6.70
N ALA A 241 20.55 0.14 -6.11
CA ALA A 241 21.99 0.16 -5.86
C ALA A 241 22.83 -0.08 -7.13
N HIS A 242 22.36 -0.92 -8.07
CA HIS A 242 23.14 -1.45 -9.20
C HIS A 242 22.84 -0.81 -10.57
N GLY A 243 22.42 0.44 -10.62
CA GLY A 243 22.36 1.17 -11.89
C GLY A 243 20.98 1.56 -12.39
N TRP A 244 20.00 1.59 -11.53
CA TRP A 244 18.71 2.20 -11.87
C TRP A 244 18.93 3.65 -12.34
N GLY A 245 18.55 3.93 -13.58
CA GLY A 245 18.73 5.25 -14.22
C GLY A 245 19.88 5.35 -15.23
N ARG A 246 20.76 4.35 -15.37
CA ARG A 246 21.87 4.38 -16.34
C ARG A 246 21.48 3.93 -17.77
N GLY A 247 20.30 3.37 -17.98
CA GLY A 247 19.90 2.70 -19.22
C GLY A 247 19.45 3.60 -20.38
N HIS A 248 19.65 4.92 -20.33
CA HIS A 248 19.22 5.86 -21.38
C HIS A 248 20.31 6.86 -21.81
N LEU A 249 21.58 6.49 -21.72
CA LEU A 249 22.71 7.26 -22.27
C LEU A 249 23.38 6.51 -23.45
N LEU A 250 22.69 5.56 -24.09
CA LEU A 250 23.06 5.00 -25.38
C LEU A 250 21.92 5.18 -26.36
#